data_b93cedf265733aaaef0b8486107a1063
#
_entry.id   b93cedf265733aaaef0b8486107a1063
#
_cell.length_a   1.000
_cell.length_b   1.000
_cell.length_c   1.000
_cell.angle_alpha   90.00
_cell.angle_beta   90.00
_cell.angle_gamma   90.00
#
_symmetry.space_group_name_H-M   'P 1'
#
loop_
_entity.id
_entity.type
_entity.pdbx_description
1 polymer ?
#
loop_
_entity_poly.entity_id
_entity_poly.type
_entity_poly.pdbx_seq_one_letter_code
_entity_poly.pdbx_strand_id
1 'polypeptide(L)'
;VEAHPIPEHPRPRRVVGRMALVGDAAGYVTKSSGEGIYFAAKSGRMCAEEIVQASKNGQIIPSEKDLKIYLNKWDKKYGTTYKVLEILQNIFYRNDSAREAFVEMCDDMDVQRLTFDSYLYKRVVSMKPLQQLKITMLTLGWILRGKALAPLKYKPVDSAVREDNEVKIM
;
A
#
# COMPACT_ATOMS: atom_id res chain seq x y z
N VAL A 1 -21.71 -9.61 12.21
CA VAL A 1 -20.73 -9.04 11.27
C VAL A 1 -19.38 -9.09 11.97
N GLU A 2 -18.43 -9.81 11.40
CA GLU A 2 -17.05 -9.85 11.89
C GLU A 2 -16.23 -8.84 11.10
N ALA A 3 -15.44 -8.03 11.79
CA ALA A 3 -14.55 -7.04 11.20
C ALA A 3 -13.17 -7.14 11.84
N HIS A 4 -12.13 -7.15 11.03
CA HIS A 4 -10.75 -7.12 11.47
C HIS A 4 -10.02 -5.91 10.91
N PRO A 5 -9.18 -5.23 11.71
CA PRO A 5 -8.39 -4.12 11.21
C PRO A 5 -7.37 -4.62 10.18
N ILE A 6 -7.25 -3.89 9.08
CA ILE A 6 -6.20 -4.12 8.07
C ILE A 6 -4.87 -3.62 8.66
N PRO A 7 -3.79 -4.42 8.59
CA PRO A 7 -2.49 -3.96 9.09
C PRO A 7 -1.98 -2.77 8.27
N GLU A 8 -1.54 -1.73 8.96
CA GLU A 8 -1.10 -0.49 8.31
C GLU A 8 0.36 -0.51 7.86
N HIS A 9 1.18 -1.40 8.44
CA HIS A 9 2.62 -1.46 8.15
C HIS A 9 3.14 -2.89 8.24
N PRO A 10 4.24 -3.21 7.52
CA PRO A 10 5.00 -4.43 7.76
C PRO A 10 5.45 -4.50 9.22
N ARG A 11 5.20 -5.63 9.86
CA ARG A 11 5.61 -5.83 11.26
C ARG A 11 7.12 -5.77 11.42
N PRO A 12 7.66 -5.20 12.51
CA PRO A 12 9.10 -5.08 12.71
C PRO A 12 9.77 -6.46 12.92
N ARG A 13 9.05 -7.41 13.54
CA ARG A 13 9.52 -8.78 13.74
C ARG A 13 8.66 -9.73 12.93
N ARG A 14 9.18 -10.19 11.79
CA ARG A 14 8.47 -11.08 10.86
C ARG A 14 9.08 -12.49 10.84
N VAL A 15 10.25 -12.67 11.45
CA VAL A 15 10.88 -13.97 11.66
C VAL A 15 11.40 -14.02 13.09
N VAL A 16 11.07 -15.10 13.81
CA VAL A 16 11.55 -15.37 15.16
C VAL A 16 11.71 -16.89 15.30
N GLY A 17 12.92 -17.34 15.61
CA GLY A 17 13.23 -18.76 15.71
C GLY A 17 12.90 -19.49 14.41
N ARG A 18 11.94 -20.42 14.47
CA ARG A 18 11.47 -21.19 13.32
C ARG A 18 10.10 -20.73 12.78
N MET A 19 9.70 -19.54 13.16
CA MET A 19 8.44 -18.95 12.70
C MET A 19 8.73 -17.81 11.74
N ALA A 20 8.07 -17.82 10.58
CA ALA A 20 8.09 -16.72 9.60
C ALA A 20 6.65 -16.28 9.32
N LEU A 21 6.41 -14.98 9.38
CA LEU A 21 5.11 -14.39 9.04
C LEU A 21 5.07 -14.04 7.55
N VAL A 22 3.91 -14.24 6.94
CA VAL A 22 3.61 -13.91 5.54
C VAL A 22 2.25 -13.23 5.45
N GLY A 23 1.96 -12.60 4.32
CA GLY A 23 0.66 -11.95 4.08
C GLY A 23 0.29 -10.92 5.13
N ASP A 24 -0.97 -10.87 5.50
CA ASP A 24 -1.53 -9.92 6.46
C ASP A 24 -0.92 -10.09 7.86
N ALA A 25 -0.58 -11.32 8.25
CA ALA A 25 0.12 -11.57 9.52
C ALA A 25 1.48 -10.86 9.58
N ALA A 26 2.16 -10.72 8.44
CA ALA A 26 3.40 -9.95 8.32
C ALA A 26 3.19 -8.45 8.10
N GLY A 27 1.93 -8.02 7.92
CA GLY A 27 1.58 -6.65 7.58
C GLY A 27 1.84 -6.30 6.11
N TYR A 28 1.74 -7.27 5.21
CA TYR A 28 1.99 -7.06 3.78
C TYR A 28 0.73 -6.66 3.03
N VAL A 29 0.07 -5.63 3.51
CA VAL A 29 -1.03 -4.95 2.83
C VAL A 29 -0.57 -3.56 2.43
N THR A 30 -0.93 -3.11 1.23
CA THR A 30 -0.61 -1.74 0.80
C THR A 30 -1.55 -0.76 1.48
N LYS A 31 -0.98 0.17 2.21
CA LYS A 31 -1.73 1.12 3.03
C LYS A 31 -2.72 1.97 2.21
N SER A 32 -2.30 2.40 1.00
CA SER A 32 -3.11 3.30 0.15
C SER A 32 -4.29 2.64 -0.56
N SER A 33 -4.21 1.34 -0.86
CA SER A 33 -5.24 0.62 -1.64
C SER A 33 -5.88 -0.55 -0.91
N GLY A 34 -5.34 -0.95 0.26
CA GLY A 34 -5.80 -2.15 0.97
C GLY A 34 -5.49 -3.47 0.24
N GLU A 35 -4.60 -3.43 -0.78
CA GLU A 35 -4.27 -4.64 -1.53
C GLU A 35 -3.38 -5.58 -0.69
N GLY A 36 -3.90 -6.75 -0.38
CA GLY A 36 -3.19 -7.78 0.37
C GLY A 36 -3.03 -9.10 -0.40
N ILE A 37 -3.98 -9.46 -1.27
CA ILE A 37 -4.07 -10.79 -1.90
C ILE A 37 -2.78 -11.13 -2.68
N TYR A 38 -2.34 -10.25 -3.57
CA TYR A 38 -1.10 -10.47 -4.32
C TYR A 38 0.11 -10.61 -3.40
N PHE A 39 0.23 -9.73 -2.42
CA PHE A 39 1.38 -9.72 -1.51
C PHE A 39 1.36 -10.90 -0.55
N ALA A 40 0.18 -11.38 -0.14
CA ALA A 40 0.04 -12.60 0.65
C ALA A 40 0.52 -13.83 -0.12
N ALA A 41 0.04 -14.02 -1.34
CA ALA A 41 0.44 -15.12 -2.22
C ALA A 41 1.94 -15.05 -2.54
N LYS A 42 2.46 -13.86 -2.84
CA LYS A 42 3.87 -13.68 -3.20
C LYS A 42 4.81 -13.89 -2.03
N SER A 43 4.47 -13.38 -0.84
CA SER A 43 5.28 -13.59 0.36
C SER A 43 5.26 -15.04 0.83
N GLY A 44 4.11 -15.69 0.77
CA GLY A 44 3.99 -17.11 1.05
C GLY A 44 4.89 -17.95 0.14
N ARG A 45 4.83 -17.70 -1.17
CA ARG A 45 5.70 -18.38 -2.13
C ARG A 45 7.18 -18.13 -1.86
N MET A 46 7.60 -16.89 -1.68
CA MET A 46 9.00 -16.56 -1.40
C MET A 46 9.50 -17.21 -0.10
N CYS A 47 8.66 -17.23 0.93
CA CYS A 47 9.00 -17.90 2.19
C CYS A 47 9.14 -19.41 1.99
N ALA A 48 8.22 -20.05 1.29
CA ALA A 48 8.26 -21.48 1.01
C ALA A 48 9.50 -21.88 0.18
N GLU A 49 9.85 -21.10 -0.85
CA GLU A 49 11.04 -21.32 -1.66
C GLU A 49 12.32 -21.32 -0.79
N GLU A 50 12.44 -20.37 0.16
CA GLU A 50 13.60 -20.33 1.08
C GLU A 50 13.58 -21.49 2.06
N ILE A 51 12.43 -21.89 2.58
CA ILE A 51 12.32 -23.06 3.48
C ILE A 51 12.77 -24.33 2.76
N VAL A 52 12.27 -24.57 1.54
CA VAL A 52 12.64 -25.75 0.76
C VAL A 52 14.14 -25.77 0.48
N GLN A 53 14.69 -24.62 0.06
CA GLN A 53 16.12 -24.52 -0.21
C GLN A 53 16.97 -24.74 1.06
N ALA A 54 16.62 -24.10 2.17
CA ALA A 54 17.35 -24.18 3.41
C ALA A 54 17.22 -25.57 4.08
N SER A 55 16.08 -26.22 3.91
CA SER A 55 15.85 -27.56 4.48
C SER A 55 16.51 -28.68 3.71
N LYS A 56 17.14 -28.41 2.57
CA LYS A 56 17.70 -29.42 1.68
C LYS A 56 16.67 -30.53 1.38
N ASN A 57 15.51 -30.12 0.93
CA ASN A 57 14.37 -31.01 0.68
C ASN A 57 13.90 -31.80 1.92
N GLY A 58 13.89 -31.15 3.09
CA GLY A 58 13.39 -31.74 4.34
C GLY A 58 14.41 -32.50 5.17
N GLN A 59 15.68 -32.54 4.76
CA GLN A 59 16.74 -33.22 5.51
C GLN A 59 17.18 -32.47 6.76
N ILE A 60 17.08 -31.14 6.76
CA ILE A 60 17.46 -30.31 7.89
C ILE A 60 16.36 -29.31 8.24
N ILE A 61 16.32 -28.89 9.48
CA ILE A 61 15.37 -27.87 9.94
C ILE A 61 16.01 -26.50 9.72
N PRO A 62 15.37 -25.58 8.95
CA PRO A 62 15.89 -24.24 8.73
C PRO A 62 16.04 -23.46 10.03
N SER A 63 17.12 -22.72 10.15
CA SER A 63 17.37 -21.84 11.27
C SER A 63 16.69 -20.47 11.07
N GLU A 64 16.64 -19.65 12.12
CA GLU A 64 16.18 -18.26 12.01
C GLU A 64 16.98 -17.46 10.98
N LYS A 65 18.28 -17.72 10.88
CA LYS A 65 19.16 -17.06 9.91
C LYS A 65 18.76 -17.38 8.48
N ASP A 66 18.41 -18.63 8.22
CA ASP A 66 17.94 -19.07 6.90
C ASP A 66 16.62 -18.42 6.55
N LEU A 67 15.67 -18.38 7.48
CA LEU A 67 14.37 -17.74 7.27
C LEU A 67 14.50 -16.22 7.07
N LYS A 68 15.49 -15.56 7.67
CA LYS A 68 15.74 -14.12 7.44
C LYS A 68 16.19 -13.81 6.00
N ILE A 69 16.65 -14.78 5.23
CA ILE A 69 16.97 -14.60 3.81
C ILE A 69 15.70 -14.21 3.04
N TYR A 70 14.56 -14.84 3.34
CA TYR A 70 13.27 -14.45 2.80
C TYR A 70 12.96 -12.98 3.09
N LEU A 71 13.13 -12.49 4.32
CA LEU A 71 12.88 -11.10 4.67
C LEU A 71 13.75 -10.14 3.85
N ASN A 72 15.04 -10.43 3.74
CA ASN A 72 15.97 -9.59 3.00
C ASN A 72 15.58 -9.51 1.52
N LYS A 73 15.19 -10.63 0.92
CA LYS A 73 14.69 -10.68 -0.47
C LYS A 73 13.40 -9.88 -0.63
N TRP A 74 12.47 -10.01 0.33
CA TRP A 74 11.22 -9.27 0.35
C TRP A 74 11.46 -7.76 0.46
N ASP A 75 12.21 -7.33 1.45
CA ASP A 75 12.46 -5.92 1.72
C ASP A 75 13.24 -5.26 0.57
N LYS A 76 14.18 -5.96 -0.03
CA LYS A 76 14.88 -5.49 -1.23
C LYS A 76 13.93 -5.29 -2.41
N LYS A 77 12.95 -6.17 -2.57
CA LYS A 77 12.03 -6.14 -3.72
C LYS A 77 10.89 -5.15 -3.55
N TYR A 78 10.27 -5.11 -2.37
CA TYR A 78 9.03 -4.38 -2.13
C TYR A 78 9.14 -3.25 -1.10
N GLY A 79 10.22 -3.17 -0.34
CA GLY A 79 10.37 -2.18 0.74
C GLY A 79 10.23 -0.74 0.25
N THR A 80 10.79 -0.41 -0.91
CA THR A 80 10.65 0.93 -1.51
C THR A 80 9.20 1.21 -1.90
N THR A 81 8.51 0.23 -2.48
CA THR A 81 7.09 0.35 -2.87
C THR A 81 6.23 0.68 -1.64
N TYR A 82 6.40 -0.06 -0.54
CA TYR A 82 5.66 0.21 0.70
C TYR A 82 5.92 1.61 1.25
N LYS A 83 7.18 2.05 1.28
CA LYS A 83 7.54 3.40 1.74
C LYS A 83 6.91 4.50 0.89
N VAL A 84 6.94 4.35 -0.44
CA VAL A 84 6.33 5.32 -1.35
C VAL A 84 4.82 5.38 -1.14
N LEU A 85 4.15 4.23 -1.06
CA LEU A 85 2.70 4.17 -0.84
C LEU A 85 2.30 4.75 0.53
N GLU A 86 3.11 4.54 1.56
CA GLU A 86 2.91 5.16 2.87
C GLU A 86 3.04 6.68 2.82
N ILE A 87 4.06 7.21 2.12
CA ILE A 87 4.22 8.65 1.92
C ILE A 87 3.03 9.24 1.18
N LEU A 88 2.61 8.62 0.08
CA LEU A 88 1.46 9.07 -0.71
C LEU A 88 0.18 9.08 0.14
N GLN A 89 -0.06 8.06 0.94
CA GLN A 89 -1.20 8.03 1.83
C GLN A 89 -1.14 9.15 2.87
N ASN A 90 0.00 9.35 3.52
CA ASN A 90 0.17 10.41 4.51
C ASN A 90 -0.03 11.81 3.93
N ILE A 91 0.26 12.00 2.64
CA ILE A 91 0.01 13.25 1.93
C ILE A 91 -1.48 13.40 1.57
N PHE A 92 -2.02 12.43 0.83
CA PHE A 92 -3.35 12.57 0.21
C PHE A 92 -4.52 12.24 1.14
N TYR A 93 -4.30 11.41 2.16
CA TYR A 93 -5.36 11.08 3.12
C TYR A 93 -5.36 11.98 4.37
N ARG A 94 -4.50 12.99 4.39
CA ARG A 94 -4.34 13.86 5.55
C ARG A 94 -5.57 14.71 5.85
N ASN A 95 -6.23 15.22 4.82
CA ASN A 95 -7.43 16.06 4.90
C ASN A 95 -8.19 16.04 3.57
N ASP A 96 -9.39 16.60 3.57
CA ASP A 96 -10.27 16.61 2.41
C ASP A 96 -9.68 17.37 1.22
N SER A 97 -9.01 18.51 1.47
CA SER A 97 -8.36 19.27 0.41
C SER A 97 -7.27 18.48 -0.31
N ALA A 98 -6.52 17.66 0.43
CA ALA A 98 -5.51 16.81 -0.18
C ALA A 98 -6.13 15.64 -0.95
N ARG A 99 -7.27 15.10 -0.47
CA ARG A 99 -8.04 14.08 -1.21
C ARG A 99 -8.60 14.62 -2.51
N GLU A 100 -9.21 15.82 -2.48
CA GLU A 100 -9.70 16.50 -3.69
C GLU A 100 -8.56 16.76 -4.68
N ALA A 101 -7.42 17.25 -4.19
CA ALA A 101 -6.24 17.45 -5.03
C ALA A 101 -5.77 16.15 -5.69
N PHE A 102 -5.86 15.02 -4.99
CA PHE A 102 -5.54 13.71 -5.55
C PHE A 102 -6.52 13.30 -6.66
N VAL A 103 -7.82 13.52 -6.43
CA VAL A 103 -8.85 13.23 -7.43
C VAL A 103 -8.66 14.08 -8.68
N GLU A 104 -8.42 15.40 -8.53
CA GLU A 104 -8.12 16.28 -9.66
C GLU A 104 -6.84 15.86 -10.42
N MET A 105 -5.82 15.40 -9.69
CA MET A 105 -4.59 14.89 -10.28
C MET A 105 -4.80 13.64 -11.14
N CYS A 106 -5.80 12.82 -10.81
CA CYS A 106 -6.13 11.62 -11.57
C CYS A 106 -6.69 11.91 -12.97
N ASP A 107 -7.01 13.15 -13.32
CA ASP A 107 -7.38 13.56 -14.67
C ASP A 107 -6.17 13.65 -15.62
N ASP A 108 -4.96 13.75 -15.10
CA ASP A 108 -3.72 13.77 -15.91
C ASP A 108 -3.33 12.38 -16.42
N MET A 109 -3.19 12.26 -17.73
CA MET A 109 -2.88 10.99 -18.42
C MET A 109 -1.54 10.38 -18.00
N ASP A 110 -0.52 11.19 -17.71
CA ASP A 110 0.78 10.67 -17.24
C ASP A 110 0.63 10.08 -15.83
N VAL A 111 -0.19 10.70 -14.98
CA VAL A 111 -0.50 10.20 -13.63
C VAL A 111 -1.29 8.90 -13.71
N GLN A 112 -2.31 8.83 -14.57
CA GLN A 112 -3.10 7.61 -14.78
C GLN A 112 -2.22 6.46 -15.23
N ARG A 113 -1.39 6.68 -16.24
CA ARG A 113 -0.49 5.67 -16.78
C ARG A 113 0.53 5.21 -15.74
N LEU A 114 1.16 6.15 -15.02
CA LEU A 114 2.11 5.84 -13.96
C LEU A 114 1.46 5.00 -12.86
N THR A 115 0.27 5.39 -12.42
CA THR A 115 -0.49 4.68 -11.40
C THR A 115 -0.86 3.28 -11.87
N PHE A 116 -1.38 3.16 -13.09
CA PHE A 116 -1.73 1.87 -13.67
C PHE A 116 -0.51 0.94 -13.79
N ASP A 117 0.59 1.43 -14.35
CA ASP A 117 1.81 0.64 -14.53
C ASP A 117 2.41 0.23 -13.17
N SER A 118 2.41 1.14 -12.19
CA SER A 118 2.90 0.84 -10.84
C SER A 118 2.04 -0.22 -10.16
N TYR A 119 0.72 -0.13 -10.34
CA TYR A 119 -0.23 -1.10 -9.81
C TYR A 119 -0.09 -2.46 -10.52
N LEU A 120 0.02 -2.48 -11.85
CA LEU A 120 0.15 -3.69 -12.65
C LEU A 120 1.45 -4.45 -12.35
N TYR A 121 2.57 -3.73 -12.31
CA TYR A 121 3.89 -4.32 -12.10
C TYR A 121 4.28 -4.43 -10.62
N LYS A 122 3.45 -3.93 -9.70
CA LYS A 122 3.68 -3.97 -8.23
C LYS A 122 5.04 -3.38 -7.82
N ARG A 123 5.46 -2.32 -8.50
CA ARG A 123 6.72 -1.62 -8.24
C ARG A 123 6.59 -0.16 -8.59
N VAL A 124 7.42 0.67 -7.98
CA VAL A 124 7.57 2.05 -8.41
C VAL A 124 8.18 2.07 -9.80
N VAL A 125 7.43 2.62 -10.77
CA VAL A 125 7.89 2.73 -12.15
C VAL A 125 8.85 3.92 -12.27
N SER A 126 9.99 3.73 -12.93
CA SER A 126 10.91 4.82 -13.22
C SER A 126 10.29 5.77 -14.23
N MET A 127 10.29 7.03 -13.91
CA MET A 127 9.85 8.11 -14.79
C MET A 127 11.06 8.83 -15.40
N LYS A 128 10.85 9.41 -16.58
CA LYS A 128 11.82 10.36 -17.13
C LYS A 128 11.90 11.60 -16.21
N PRO A 129 13.07 12.23 -16.03
CA PRO A 129 13.24 13.36 -15.12
C PRO A 129 12.24 14.51 -15.36
N LEU A 130 11.93 14.80 -16.62
CA LEU A 130 10.94 15.81 -16.99
C LEU A 130 9.52 15.45 -16.57
N GLN A 131 9.12 14.18 -16.71
CA GLN A 131 7.81 13.70 -16.24
C GLN A 131 7.73 13.74 -14.72
N GLN A 132 8.80 13.36 -14.04
CA GLN A 132 8.87 13.44 -12.58
C GLN A 132 8.73 14.88 -12.09
N LEU A 133 9.42 15.83 -12.74
CA LEU A 133 9.30 17.25 -12.43
C LEU A 133 7.88 17.75 -12.68
N LYS A 134 7.28 17.44 -13.85
CA LYS A 134 5.89 17.80 -14.18
C LYS A 134 4.93 17.31 -13.09
N ILE A 135 4.96 16.02 -12.76
CA ILE A 135 4.05 15.42 -11.78
C ILE A 135 4.25 16.05 -10.39
N THR A 136 5.50 16.31 -10.00
CA THR A 136 5.80 16.98 -8.72
C THR A 136 5.22 18.40 -8.68
N MET A 137 5.41 19.19 -9.74
CA MET A 137 4.88 20.54 -9.82
C MET A 137 3.35 20.57 -9.85
N LEU A 138 2.73 19.67 -10.61
CA LEU A 138 1.28 19.50 -10.63
C LEU A 138 0.75 19.11 -9.24
N THR A 139 1.36 18.12 -8.60
CA THR A 139 0.98 17.69 -7.23
C THR A 139 1.02 18.84 -6.25
N LEU A 140 2.09 19.63 -6.25
CA LEU A 140 2.21 20.83 -5.40
C LEU A 140 1.14 21.87 -5.74
N GLY A 141 0.92 22.13 -7.03
CA GLY A 141 -0.11 23.08 -7.51
C GLY A 141 -1.52 22.66 -7.05
N TRP A 142 -1.88 21.40 -7.19
CA TRP A 142 -3.19 20.90 -6.75
C TRP A 142 -3.36 20.91 -5.25
N ILE A 143 -2.33 20.53 -4.48
CA ILE A 143 -2.39 20.61 -3.01
C ILE A 143 -2.60 22.06 -2.55
N LEU A 144 -1.91 23.02 -3.17
CA LEU A 144 -2.08 24.45 -2.85
C LEU A 144 -3.49 24.94 -3.24
N ARG A 145 -3.95 24.57 -4.43
CA ARG A 145 -5.30 24.90 -4.91
C ARG A 145 -6.38 24.25 -4.05
N GLY A 146 -6.22 22.98 -3.70
CA GLY A 146 -7.14 22.27 -2.82
C GLY A 146 -7.26 22.95 -1.47
N LYS A 147 -6.15 23.37 -0.85
CA LYS A 147 -6.16 24.14 0.40
C LYS A 147 -6.88 25.49 0.27
N ALA A 148 -6.73 26.17 -0.86
CA ALA A 148 -7.36 27.46 -1.09
C ALA A 148 -8.88 27.34 -1.35
N LEU A 149 -9.34 26.26 -1.98
CA LEU A 149 -10.73 26.09 -2.41
C LEU A 149 -11.57 25.22 -1.45
N ALA A 150 -10.94 24.46 -0.54
CA ALA A 150 -11.64 23.58 0.38
C ALA A 150 -12.74 24.27 1.21
N PRO A 151 -12.54 25.49 1.74
CA PRO A 151 -13.59 26.19 2.49
C PRO A 151 -14.80 26.56 1.63
N LEU A 152 -14.64 26.64 0.31
CA LEU A 152 -15.68 27.08 -0.61
C LEU A 152 -16.46 25.92 -1.24
N LYS A 153 -15.85 24.75 -1.39
CA LYS A 153 -16.45 23.61 -2.10
C LYS A 153 -16.98 22.52 -1.21
N TYR A 154 -16.47 22.39 0.00
CA TYR A 154 -16.82 21.27 0.85
C TYR A 154 -18.05 21.58 1.71
N LYS A 155 -19.22 21.19 1.24
CA LYS A 155 -20.31 20.82 2.16
C LYS A 155 -20.06 19.36 2.52
N PRO A 156 -19.86 19.01 3.80
CA PRO A 156 -19.82 17.61 4.17
C PRO A 156 -21.08 16.95 3.63
N VAL A 157 -20.96 15.77 3.04
CA VAL A 157 -22.12 14.92 2.75
C VAL A 157 -22.61 14.43 4.10
N ASP A 158 -23.14 15.38 4.87
CA ASP A 158 -23.64 15.15 6.19
C ASP A 158 -25.03 14.56 6.14
N SER A 159 -25.16 13.57 6.94
CA SER A 159 -26.39 13.09 7.52
C SER A 159 -27.44 12.46 6.61
N ALA A 160 -27.58 12.87 5.37
CA ALA A 160 -28.59 12.30 4.48
C ALA A 160 -28.36 10.79 4.16
N VAL A 161 -27.12 10.33 4.20
CA VAL A 161 -26.79 8.90 3.98
C VAL A 161 -26.92 8.07 5.26
N ARG A 162 -26.97 8.69 6.44
CA ARG A 162 -27.15 7.97 7.70
C ARG A 162 -28.60 7.66 8.05
N GLU A 163 -29.55 8.44 7.54
CA GLU A 163 -30.98 8.22 7.83
C GLU A 163 -31.62 7.11 6.98
N ASP A 164 -31.08 6.81 5.79
CA ASP A 164 -31.64 5.76 4.92
C ASP A 164 -31.15 4.34 5.20
N ASN A 165 -30.22 4.14 6.14
CA ASN A 165 -29.66 2.83 6.48
C ASN A 165 -30.20 2.21 7.78
N GLU A 166 -31.24 2.74 8.37
CA GLU A 166 -32.03 1.95 9.30
C GLU A 166 -32.96 1.00 8.53
N VAL A 167 -32.35 0.02 7.86
CA VAL A 167 -33.08 -1.16 7.40
C VAL A 167 -33.66 -1.82 8.65
N LYS A 168 -34.95 -1.65 8.87
CA LYS A 168 -35.75 -2.45 9.79
C LYS A 168 -35.57 -3.91 9.42
N ILE A 169 -34.73 -4.61 10.18
CA ILE A 169 -34.72 -6.06 10.19
C ILE A 169 -35.92 -6.46 11.09
N MET A 170 -37.00 -6.86 10.44
CA MET A 170 -38.04 -7.71 11.06
C MET A 170 -37.58 -9.14 11.00
#